data_2eb1a709c78f43f8edefe50e1b5cfbfd
#
_entry.id   2eb1a709c78f43f8edefe50e1b5cfbfd
#
_cell.length_a   1.000
_cell.length_b   1.000
_cell.length_c   1.000
_cell.angle_alpha   90.00
_cell.angle_beta   90.00
_cell.angle_gamma   90.00
#
_symmetry.space_group_name_H-M   'P 1'
#
loop_
_entity.id
_entity.type
_entity.pdbx_description
1 polymer ?
#
loop_
_entity_poly.entity_id
_entity_poly.type
_entity_poly.pdbx_seq_one_letter_code
_entity_poly.pdbx_strand_id
1 'polypeptide(L)'
;MANPPLISVVDDDNSVRESVQSLMRSVGFAVTVFASAEEFLNWDHLRDTDCLILDVRMPGMSGIELQRHLMASHYEIPIIFITAHASEEEVRSLALRNGAVAYLAKPLSEEALLNAVQSALSRGRGNRQSKLE
;
A
#
# COMPACT_ATOMS: atom_id res chain seq x y z
N MET A 1 -16.95 1.92 19.25
CA MET A 1 -17.01 1.64 17.81
C MET A 1 -15.62 1.58 17.23
N ALA A 2 -15.39 0.64 16.34
CA ALA A 2 -14.10 0.54 15.68
C ALA A 2 -13.92 1.69 14.69
N ASN A 3 -12.70 2.22 14.61
CA ASN A 3 -12.35 3.19 13.59
C ASN A 3 -12.32 2.51 12.23
N PRO A 4 -12.64 3.22 11.13
CA PRO A 4 -12.48 2.64 9.81
C PRO A 4 -11.00 2.29 9.55
N PRO A 5 -10.73 1.26 8.74
CA PRO A 5 -9.36 0.97 8.35
C PRO A 5 -8.69 2.17 7.69
N LEU A 6 -7.40 2.34 7.95
CA LEU A 6 -6.62 3.43 7.37
C LEU A 6 -5.82 2.93 6.18
N ILE A 7 -6.08 3.52 5.04
CA ILE A 7 -5.36 3.23 3.80
C ILE A 7 -4.38 4.37 3.55
N SER A 8 -3.10 4.05 3.44
CA SER A 8 -2.08 5.02 3.07
C SER A 8 -1.74 4.83 1.59
N VAL A 9 -1.63 5.93 0.86
CA VAL A 9 -1.35 5.91 -0.59
C VAL A 9 -0.07 6.70 -0.85
N VAL A 10 0.90 6.05 -1.46
CA VAL A 10 2.18 6.68 -1.80
C VAL A 10 2.39 6.59 -3.31
N ASP A 11 2.31 7.72 -3.98
CA ASP A 11 2.48 7.83 -5.43
C ASP A 11 2.87 9.28 -5.75
N ASP A 12 3.83 9.47 -6.63
CA ASP A 12 4.26 10.82 -7.01
C ASP A 12 3.30 11.50 -8.00
N ASP A 13 2.35 10.76 -8.57
CA ASP A 13 1.35 11.29 -9.48
C ASP A 13 0.11 11.75 -8.70
N ASN A 14 -0.15 13.08 -8.73
CA ASN A 14 -1.28 13.67 -8.04
C ASN A 14 -2.63 13.10 -8.51
N SER A 15 -2.78 12.82 -9.79
CA SER A 15 -4.02 12.26 -10.35
C SER A 15 -4.32 10.89 -9.75
N VAL A 16 -3.29 10.06 -9.61
CA VAL A 16 -3.44 8.73 -9.01
C VAL A 16 -3.82 8.86 -7.56
N ARG A 17 -3.14 9.74 -6.81
CA ARG A 17 -3.47 9.96 -5.39
C ARG A 17 -4.93 10.37 -5.21
N GLU A 18 -5.39 11.32 -6.01
CA GLU A 18 -6.77 11.81 -5.94
C GLU A 18 -7.79 10.71 -6.27
N SER A 19 -7.55 9.96 -7.34
CA SER A 19 -8.44 8.88 -7.77
C SER A 19 -8.56 7.80 -6.71
N VAL A 20 -7.43 7.35 -6.19
CA VAL A 20 -7.42 6.28 -5.19
C VAL A 20 -8.06 6.77 -3.89
N GLN A 21 -7.75 7.99 -3.47
CA GLN A 21 -8.34 8.58 -2.28
C GLN A 21 -9.86 8.64 -2.39
N SER A 22 -10.38 9.13 -3.51
CA SER A 22 -11.82 9.21 -3.74
C SER A 22 -12.48 7.84 -3.67
N LEU A 23 -11.87 6.85 -4.32
CA LEU A 23 -12.41 5.50 -4.33
C LEU A 23 -12.45 4.90 -2.91
N MET A 24 -11.36 5.02 -2.17
CA MET A 24 -11.28 4.45 -0.83
C MET A 24 -12.27 5.12 0.13
N ARG A 25 -12.41 6.44 0.04
CA ARG A 25 -13.38 7.17 0.86
C ARG A 25 -14.82 6.77 0.52
N SER A 26 -15.10 6.52 -0.77
CA SER A 26 -16.45 6.14 -1.21
C SER A 26 -16.93 4.83 -0.60
N VAL A 27 -16.02 3.96 -0.21
CA VAL A 27 -16.36 2.68 0.41
C VAL A 27 -16.15 2.69 1.94
N GLY A 28 -15.90 3.86 2.51
CA GLY A 28 -15.90 4.04 3.96
C GLY A 28 -14.56 3.94 4.65
N PHE A 29 -13.44 3.90 3.92
CA PHE A 29 -12.12 3.85 4.53
C PHE A 29 -11.59 5.25 4.85
N ALA A 30 -10.78 5.33 5.90
CA ALA A 30 -9.95 6.51 6.15
C ALA A 30 -8.74 6.45 5.21
N VAL A 31 -8.30 7.60 4.70
CA VAL A 31 -7.22 7.64 3.70
C VAL A 31 -6.25 8.76 4.02
N THR A 32 -4.98 8.48 3.85
CA THR A 32 -3.93 9.50 3.87
C THR A 32 -3.07 9.32 2.63
N VAL A 33 -2.54 10.40 2.07
CA VAL A 33 -1.79 10.36 0.82
C VAL A 33 -0.43 11.01 0.98
N PHE A 34 0.55 10.50 0.25
CA PHE A 34 1.93 10.97 0.29
C PHE A 34 2.48 11.02 -1.13
N ALA A 35 3.27 12.04 -1.43
CA ALA A 35 3.88 12.21 -2.75
C ALA A 35 5.19 11.45 -2.91
N SER A 36 5.75 10.93 -1.82
CA SER A 36 7.02 10.20 -1.86
C SER A 36 7.11 9.18 -0.73
N ALA A 37 8.00 8.21 -0.90
CA ALA A 37 8.28 7.23 0.14
C ALA A 37 8.87 7.90 1.39
N GLU A 38 9.71 8.91 1.18
CA GLU A 38 10.35 9.65 2.27
C GLU A 38 9.30 10.35 3.14
N GLU A 39 8.28 10.96 2.53
CA GLU A 39 7.20 11.59 3.29
C GLU A 39 6.47 10.57 4.16
N PHE A 40 6.21 9.38 3.62
CA PHE A 40 5.54 8.33 4.38
C PHE A 40 6.40 7.89 5.57
N LEU A 41 7.70 7.67 5.35
CA LEU A 41 8.60 7.24 6.42
C LEU A 41 8.75 8.28 7.54
N ASN A 42 8.64 9.56 7.20
CA ASN A 42 8.74 10.64 8.17
C ASN A 42 7.44 10.90 8.93
N TRP A 43 6.38 10.22 8.57
CA TRP A 43 5.10 10.38 9.23
C TRP A 43 5.05 9.59 10.53
N ASP A 44 4.75 10.28 11.64
CA ASP A 44 4.76 9.67 12.98
C ASP A 44 3.74 8.56 13.16
N HIS A 45 2.71 8.53 12.32
CA HIS A 45 1.61 7.58 12.44
C HIS A 45 1.64 6.47 11.37
N LEU A 46 2.79 6.21 10.76
CA LEU A 46 2.85 5.20 9.70
C LEU A 46 2.42 3.81 10.18
N ARG A 47 2.62 3.51 11.47
CA ARG A 47 2.21 2.22 12.06
C ARG A 47 0.70 2.06 12.14
N ASP A 48 -0.05 3.15 12.03
CA ASP A 48 -1.51 3.10 12.03
C ASP A 48 -2.07 2.67 10.67
N THR A 49 -1.22 2.58 9.66
CA THR A 49 -1.63 2.15 8.32
C THR A 49 -2.03 0.69 8.33
N ASP A 50 -3.26 0.43 7.89
CA ASP A 50 -3.78 -0.94 7.78
C ASP A 50 -3.49 -1.56 6.42
N CYS A 51 -3.32 -0.73 5.40
CA CYS A 51 -2.97 -1.17 4.04
C CYS A 51 -2.25 -0.03 3.33
N LEU A 52 -1.14 -0.34 2.69
CA LEU A 52 -0.34 0.63 1.95
C LEU A 52 -0.46 0.36 0.44
N ILE A 53 -0.95 1.35 -0.29
CA ILE A 53 -0.99 1.32 -1.76
C ILE A 53 0.22 2.10 -2.23
N LEU A 54 1.13 1.47 -2.96
CA LEU A 54 2.49 1.97 -3.17
C LEU A 54 2.91 1.87 -4.62
N ASP A 55 3.26 3.01 -5.20
CA ASP A 55 3.84 3.06 -6.54
C ASP A 55 5.25 2.46 -6.53
N VAL A 56 5.58 1.71 -7.57
CA VAL A 56 6.90 1.08 -7.68
C VAL A 56 7.98 2.10 -7.98
N ARG A 57 7.75 2.99 -8.94
CA ARG A 57 8.76 3.94 -9.41
C ARG A 57 8.44 5.37 -9.03
N MET A 58 9.32 5.94 -8.22
CA MET A 58 9.20 7.33 -7.78
C MET A 58 10.59 7.94 -7.71
N PRO A 59 10.72 9.27 -7.89
CA PRO A 59 12.00 9.93 -7.64
C PRO A 59 12.45 9.72 -6.20
N GLY A 60 13.73 9.59 -5.98
CA GLY A 60 14.27 9.28 -4.66
C GLY A 60 14.07 7.81 -4.33
N MET A 61 13.53 7.52 -3.16
CA MET A 61 13.29 6.13 -2.76
C MET A 61 12.17 5.50 -3.58
N SER A 62 12.44 4.33 -4.19
CA SER A 62 11.44 3.58 -4.94
C SER A 62 10.50 2.84 -3.99
N GLY A 63 9.37 2.35 -4.54
CA GLY A 63 8.45 1.54 -3.75
C GLY A 63 9.08 0.24 -3.25
N ILE A 64 9.92 -0.39 -4.06
CA ILE A 64 10.62 -1.61 -3.65
C ILE A 64 11.60 -1.32 -2.51
N GLU A 65 12.29 -0.20 -2.57
CA GLU A 65 13.18 0.21 -1.49
C GLU A 65 12.41 0.49 -0.20
N LEU A 66 11.25 1.13 -0.31
CA LEU A 66 10.38 1.35 0.84
C LEU A 66 9.93 0.03 1.46
N GLN A 67 9.52 -0.93 0.62
CA GLN A 67 9.13 -2.26 1.10
C GLN A 67 10.26 -2.89 1.91
N ARG A 68 11.49 -2.85 1.38
CA ARG A 68 12.66 -3.41 2.08
C ARG A 68 12.91 -2.68 3.41
N HIS A 69 12.77 -1.37 3.42
CA HIS A 69 12.95 -0.57 4.63
C HIS A 69 11.95 -0.96 5.71
N LEU A 70 10.69 -1.11 5.33
CA LEU A 70 9.64 -1.51 6.26
C LEU A 70 9.88 -2.92 6.81
N MET A 71 10.32 -3.85 5.95
CA MET A 71 10.67 -5.20 6.39
C MET A 71 11.82 -5.20 7.38
N ALA A 72 12.87 -4.44 7.09
CA ALA A 72 14.05 -4.35 7.95
C ALA A 72 13.70 -3.72 9.30
N SER A 73 12.70 -2.87 9.34
CA SER A 73 12.25 -2.22 10.57
C SER A 73 11.13 -3.00 11.27
N HIS A 74 10.81 -4.18 10.78
CA HIS A 74 9.79 -5.08 11.33
C HIS A 74 8.37 -4.51 11.32
N TYR A 75 8.06 -3.63 10.37
CA TYR A 75 6.70 -3.18 10.16
C TYR A 75 5.95 -4.21 9.34
N GLU A 76 4.82 -4.66 9.85
CA GLU A 76 3.98 -5.66 9.17
C GLU A 76 2.78 -4.99 8.51
N ILE A 77 3.05 -4.12 7.56
CA ILE A 77 2.01 -3.39 6.84
C ILE A 77 1.75 -4.08 5.50
N PRO A 78 0.52 -4.55 5.24
CA PRO A 78 0.21 -5.16 3.94
C PRO A 78 0.40 -4.15 2.81
N ILE A 79 1.10 -4.54 1.76
CA ILE A 79 1.42 -3.65 0.64
C ILE A 79 0.77 -4.14 -0.65
N ILE A 80 0.10 -3.21 -1.34
CA ILE A 80 -0.39 -3.40 -2.70
C ILE A 80 0.43 -2.48 -3.59
N PHE A 81 1.20 -3.06 -4.51
CA PHE A 81 1.94 -2.25 -5.48
C PHE A 81 1.07 -1.87 -6.65
N ILE A 82 1.27 -0.64 -7.12
CA ILE A 82 0.66 -0.15 -8.36
C ILE A 82 1.79 0.35 -9.25
N THR A 83 1.69 0.12 -10.56
CA THR A 83 2.79 0.48 -11.45
C THR A 83 2.33 0.71 -12.89
N ALA A 84 2.95 1.71 -13.53
CA ALA A 84 2.82 1.90 -14.98
C ALA A 84 3.69 0.89 -15.76
N HIS A 85 4.56 0.14 -15.09
CA HIS A 85 5.53 -0.77 -15.68
C HIS A 85 5.27 -2.22 -15.28
N ALA A 86 4.01 -2.67 -15.41
CA ALA A 86 3.60 -4.00 -14.93
C ALA A 86 4.28 -5.15 -15.68
N SER A 87 4.87 -4.90 -16.85
CA SER A 87 5.58 -5.92 -17.62
C SER A 87 6.97 -6.27 -17.08
N GLU A 88 7.44 -5.55 -16.07
CA GLU A 88 8.73 -5.85 -15.45
C GLU A 88 8.60 -7.02 -14.49
N GLU A 89 8.76 -8.22 -15.04
CA GLU A 89 8.52 -9.47 -14.30
C GLU A 89 9.45 -9.65 -13.11
N GLU A 90 10.70 -9.23 -13.23
CA GLU A 90 11.65 -9.34 -12.12
C GLU A 90 11.24 -8.51 -10.91
N VAL A 91 10.75 -7.30 -11.15
CA VAL A 91 10.29 -6.41 -10.09
C VAL A 91 9.04 -6.99 -9.44
N ARG A 92 8.13 -7.47 -10.27
CA ARG A 92 6.90 -8.11 -9.80
C ARG A 92 7.21 -9.31 -8.90
N SER A 93 8.09 -10.19 -9.37
CA SER A 93 8.48 -11.39 -8.62
C SER A 93 9.12 -11.03 -7.28
N LEU A 94 9.99 -10.04 -7.28
CA LEU A 94 10.65 -9.58 -6.06
C LEU A 94 9.64 -9.03 -5.05
N ALA A 95 8.73 -8.17 -5.52
CA ALA A 95 7.69 -7.58 -4.67
C ALA A 95 6.84 -8.65 -4.00
N LEU A 96 6.39 -9.64 -4.79
CA LEU A 96 5.53 -10.71 -4.29
C LEU A 96 6.27 -11.66 -3.35
N ARG A 97 7.52 -11.99 -3.66
CA ARG A 97 8.36 -12.82 -2.76
C ARG A 97 8.58 -12.14 -1.43
N ASN A 98 8.66 -10.82 -1.42
CA ASN A 98 8.84 -10.05 -0.18
C ASN A 98 7.51 -9.77 0.52
N GLY A 99 6.44 -10.44 0.11
CA GLY A 99 5.18 -10.44 0.85
C GLY A 99 4.11 -9.44 0.39
N ALA A 100 4.30 -8.78 -0.75
CA ALA A 100 3.25 -7.90 -1.28
C ALA A 100 1.96 -8.69 -1.49
N VAL A 101 0.84 -8.07 -1.15
CA VAL A 101 -0.48 -8.68 -1.32
C VAL A 101 -0.86 -8.77 -2.79
N ALA A 102 -0.52 -7.74 -3.55
CA ALA A 102 -0.86 -7.67 -4.97
C ALA A 102 0.09 -6.73 -5.71
N TYR A 103 0.11 -6.86 -7.03
CA TYR A 103 0.94 -6.05 -7.91
C TYR A 103 0.06 -5.71 -9.12
N LEU A 104 -0.45 -4.47 -9.16
CA LEU A 104 -1.49 -4.07 -10.10
C LEU A 104 -0.96 -3.06 -11.13
N ALA A 105 -1.41 -3.23 -12.38
CA ALA A 105 -1.04 -2.33 -13.47
C ALA A 105 -1.88 -1.07 -13.48
N LYS A 106 -1.28 0.06 -13.86
CA LYS A 106 -2.01 1.28 -14.20
C LYS A 106 -2.38 1.22 -15.70
N PRO A 107 -3.54 1.74 -16.11
CA PRO A 107 -4.57 2.37 -15.29
C PRO A 107 -5.28 1.36 -14.38
N LEU A 108 -5.60 1.80 -13.17
CA LEU A 108 -6.13 0.91 -12.14
C LEU A 108 -7.57 0.50 -12.42
N SER A 109 -7.86 -0.80 -12.26
CA SER A 109 -9.22 -1.30 -12.19
C SER A 109 -9.73 -1.09 -10.77
N GLU A 110 -10.85 -0.38 -10.61
CA GLU A 110 -11.44 -0.16 -9.29
C GLU A 110 -11.76 -1.47 -8.60
N GLU A 111 -12.33 -2.43 -9.33
CA GLU A 111 -12.66 -3.73 -8.78
C GLU A 111 -11.43 -4.48 -8.31
N ALA A 112 -10.37 -4.51 -9.11
CA ALA A 112 -9.13 -5.19 -8.74
C ALA A 112 -8.50 -4.55 -7.51
N LEU A 113 -8.50 -3.22 -7.45
CA LEU A 113 -7.93 -2.51 -6.31
C LEU A 113 -8.73 -2.77 -5.04
N LEU A 114 -10.06 -2.70 -5.11
CA LEU A 114 -10.91 -2.95 -3.94
C LEU A 114 -10.76 -4.38 -3.44
N ASN A 115 -10.68 -5.35 -4.34
CA ASN A 115 -10.46 -6.75 -3.96
C ASN A 115 -9.11 -6.93 -3.28
N ALA A 116 -8.07 -6.29 -3.79
CA ALA A 116 -6.74 -6.36 -3.19
C ALA A 116 -6.73 -5.73 -1.78
N VAL A 117 -7.39 -4.59 -1.62
CA VAL A 117 -7.48 -3.91 -0.31
C VAL A 117 -8.20 -4.82 0.70
N GLN A 118 -9.30 -5.45 0.31
CA GLN A 118 -10.01 -6.35 1.21
C GLN A 118 -9.16 -7.55 1.62
N SER A 119 -8.40 -8.11 0.68
CA SER A 119 -7.46 -9.19 0.98
C SER A 119 -6.38 -8.72 1.96
N ALA A 120 -5.85 -7.52 1.74
CA ALA A 120 -4.83 -6.95 2.62
C ALA A 120 -5.36 -6.76 4.04
N LEU A 121 -6.56 -6.21 4.16
CA LEU A 121 -7.16 -5.96 5.47
C LEU A 121 -7.47 -7.27 6.22
N SER A 122 -7.90 -8.29 5.52
CA SER A 122 -8.14 -9.61 6.11
C SER A 122 -6.86 -10.22 6.65
N ARG A 123 -5.76 -10.12 5.91
CA ARG A 123 -4.44 -10.62 6.34
C ARG A 123 -3.95 -9.87 7.57
N GLY A 124 -4.09 -8.54 7.55
CA GLY A 124 -3.67 -7.69 8.67
C GLY A 124 -4.41 -8.03 9.95
N ARG A 125 -5.71 -8.26 9.87
CA ARG A 125 -6.53 -8.65 11.03
C ARG A 125 -6.10 -10.00 11.58
N GLY A 126 -5.82 -10.97 10.69
CA GLY A 126 -5.34 -12.27 11.09
C GLY A 126 -4.02 -12.18 11.84
N ASN A 127 -3.09 -11.38 11.34
CA ASN A 127 -1.79 -11.16 11.98
C ASN A 127 -1.94 -10.51 13.35
N ARG A 128 -2.84 -9.54 13.47
CA ARG A 128 -3.09 -8.86 14.75
C ARG A 128 -3.67 -9.82 15.77
N GLN A 129 -4.60 -10.66 15.36
CA GLN A 129 -5.21 -11.64 16.24
C GLN A 129 -4.15 -12.64 16.74
N SER A 130 -3.28 -13.09 15.86
CA SER A 130 -2.20 -14.01 16.23
C SER A 130 -1.27 -13.40 17.28
N LYS A 131 -1.01 -12.10 17.18
CA LYS A 131 -0.13 -11.43 18.14
C LYS A 131 -0.77 -11.23 19.51
N LEU A 132 -2.08 -11.11 19.54
CA LEU A 132 -2.81 -10.91 20.80
C LEU A 132 -2.99 -12.22 21.57
N GLU A 133 -2.93 -13.32 20.88
CA GLU A 133 -3.02 -14.64 21.47
C GLU A 133 -1.68 -15.14 21.99
#